data_ceb899e88e1525ddf423b9862d4f52bb
#
_entry.id   ceb899e88e1525ddf423b9862d4f52bb
#
_cell.length_a   1.000
_cell.length_b   1.000
_cell.length_c   1.000
_cell.angle_alpha   90.00
_cell.angle_beta   90.00
_cell.angle_gamma   90.00
#
_symmetry.space_group_name_H-M   'P 1'
#
loop_
_entity.id
_entity.type
_entity.pdbx_description
1 polymer ?
#
loop_
_entity_poly.entity_id
_entity_poly.type
_entity_poly.pdbx_seq_one_letter_code
_entity_poly.pdbx_strand_id
1 'polypeptide(L)'
;MAKTMIVTGWGLPIYGPAAALALNRRFKEDAEVVGASRRHLGEILVRSAESGAKEIFVLGVGLDVEPEKTAAIIAKLRAEKVEVTWISDRKLSSAVAPIFQSHGENTCFSEMLIGEGGDLLSAIQQAFPRVISDEDVEFYRPYAQDKVRSASVEGKYRKLFEAADWMHKTYRDYGPYSRVIRMLAKRQDPDVCGAELKDAVCQYEKWGKRQLLGVSQHLDEVREIVRLAADYDAAEARVFITGPSGTGKETVAQQIHMRSKHRSNGPFLSFNCACTTKELFESKLFGHVKGAFTGADRETKGLFEAAEDGTLFLDEIGELSLELQSFLLRVLQDGEYLKVGSSDPQKVKNVRVITATNCNLAKMVREHKFREDLYHRLNVVQIQMKGLRERPEDIPVIADGLWYRETHTHLTAEQQKALE
;
A
#
# COMPACT_ATOMS: atom_id res chain seq x y z
N MET A 1 10.59 32.03 -8.64
CA MET A 1 9.21 32.18 -8.11
C MET A 1 9.13 31.39 -6.83
N ALA A 2 8.28 31.78 -5.88
CA ALA A 2 8.09 31.00 -4.66
C ALA A 2 7.45 29.67 -5.04
N LYS A 3 8.01 28.55 -4.56
CA LYS A 3 7.46 27.22 -4.83
C LYS A 3 6.14 27.07 -4.09
N THR A 4 5.07 26.70 -4.80
CA THR A 4 3.76 26.42 -4.23
C THR A 4 3.53 24.93 -4.14
N MET A 5 2.97 24.46 -3.02
CA MET A 5 2.63 23.06 -2.79
C MET A 5 1.13 22.91 -2.56
N ILE A 6 0.52 21.91 -3.16
CA ILE A 6 -0.88 21.53 -2.90
C ILE A 6 -0.88 20.18 -2.20
N VAL A 7 -1.31 20.15 -0.95
CA VAL A 7 -1.48 18.95 -0.14
C VAL A 7 -2.94 18.54 -0.18
N THR A 8 -3.23 17.35 -0.69
CA THR A 8 -4.61 16.86 -0.80
C THR A 8 -4.83 15.61 0.03
N GLY A 9 -6.04 15.41 0.51
CA GLY A 9 -6.43 14.21 1.24
C GLY A 9 -6.31 12.94 0.39
N TRP A 10 -6.08 11.83 1.04
CA TRP A 10 -6.10 10.50 0.43
C TRP A 10 -7.53 10.04 0.22
N GLY A 11 -7.77 9.48 -0.91
CA GLY A 11 -9.06 8.91 -1.27
C GLY A 11 -9.58 9.55 -2.54
N LEU A 12 -9.54 8.79 -3.61
CA LEU A 12 -10.37 9.06 -4.76
C LEU A 12 -11.83 8.84 -4.35
N PRO A 13 -12.73 9.61 -4.80
CA PRO A 13 -12.70 10.50 -5.97
C PRO A 13 -12.62 11.99 -5.66
N ILE A 14 -12.77 12.39 -4.39
CA ILE A 14 -13.14 13.78 -4.05
C ILE A 14 -11.95 14.77 -4.15
N TYR A 15 -10.78 14.41 -3.65
CA TYR A 15 -9.70 15.38 -3.44
C TYR A 15 -8.80 15.58 -4.66
N GLY A 16 -8.61 14.54 -5.48
CA GLY A 16 -7.84 14.64 -6.70
C GLY A 16 -8.41 15.65 -7.69
N PRO A 17 -9.70 15.58 -8.05
CA PRO A 17 -10.36 16.57 -8.91
C PRO A 17 -10.31 17.99 -8.35
N ALA A 18 -10.48 18.17 -7.04
CA ALA A 18 -10.37 19.46 -6.40
C ALA A 18 -8.97 20.06 -6.54
N ALA A 19 -7.93 19.26 -6.32
CA ALA A 19 -6.54 19.68 -6.55
C ALA A 19 -6.28 19.98 -8.02
N ALA A 20 -6.80 19.17 -8.94
CA ALA A 20 -6.70 19.40 -10.38
C ALA A 20 -7.33 20.73 -10.80
N LEU A 21 -8.51 21.04 -10.28
CA LEU A 21 -9.18 22.31 -10.53
C LEU A 21 -8.35 23.50 -10.05
N ALA A 22 -7.87 23.46 -8.81
CA ALA A 22 -7.04 24.49 -8.23
C ALA A 22 -5.73 24.68 -9.00
N LEU A 23 -5.05 23.59 -9.35
CA LEU A 23 -3.81 23.60 -10.12
C LEU A 23 -3.99 24.20 -11.51
N ASN A 24 -5.04 23.77 -12.21
CA ASN A 24 -5.31 24.22 -13.57
C ASN A 24 -5.54 25.75 -13.66
N ARG A 25 -6.24 26.33 -12.70
CA ARG A 25 -6.66 27.74 -12.76
C ARG A 25 -5.78 28.69 -11.98
N ARG A 26 -5.29 28.29 -10.81
CA ARG A 26 -4.55 29.16 -9.91
C ARG A 26 -3.04 29.19 -10.20
N PHE A 27 -2.44 28.03 -10.43
CA PHE A 27 -0.98 27.87 -10.42
C PHE A 27 -0.36 27.55 -11.78
N LYS A 28 -1.17 27.31 -12.83
CA LYS A 28 -0.66 27.11 -14.21
C LYS A 28 0.52 26.14 -14.30
N GLU A 29 0.49 25.06 -13.52
CA GLU A 29 1.54 24.00 -13.46
C GLU A 29 2.74 24.28 -12.55
N ASP A 30 2.86 25.45 -11.95
CA ASP A 30 4.00 25.76 -11.06
C ASP A 30 3.86 25.15 -9.66
N ALA A 31 2.69 24.60 -9.31
CA ALA A 31 2.45 23.92 -8.05
C ALA A 31 2.75 22.43 -8.11
N GLU A 32 3.36 21.91 -7.06
CA GLU A 32 3.53 20.48 -6.84
C GLU A 32 2.37 19.93 -6.01
N VAL A 33 1.80 18.80 -6.42
CA VAL A 33 0.67 18.17 -5.71
C VAL A 33 1.15 16.96 -4.97
N VAL A 34 0.83 16.90 -3.67
CA VAL A 34 1.23 15.79 -2.77
C VAL A 34 -0.01 15.29 -2.03
N GLY A 35 -0.18 13.96 -1.96
CA GLY A 35 -1.23 13.35 -1.15
C GLY A 35 -0.84 13.23 0.31
N ALA A 36 -1.78 13.45 1.23
CA ALA A 36 -1.57 13.29 2.66
C ALA A 36 -2.70 12.49 3.31
N SER A 37 -2.35 11.57 4.22
CA SER A 37 -3.32 11.07 5.18
C SER A 37 -3.43 12.04 6.35
N ARG A 38 -4.53 11.95 7.10
CA ARG A 38 -4.72 12.74 8.33
C ARG A 38 -3.57 12.57 9.33
N ARG A 39 -3.01 11.35 9.45
CA ARG A 39 -1.89 11.04 10.36
C ARG A 39 -0.54 11.57 9.90
N HIS A 40 -0.32 11.64 8.60
CA HIS A 40 0.97 12.07 8.02
C HIS A 40 0.98 13.52 7.56
N LEU A 41 -0.11 14.27 7.80
CA LEU A 41 -0.21 15.65 7.36
C LEU A 41 0.94 16.50 7.90
N GLY A 42 1.26 16.39 9.19
CA GLY A 42 2.36 17.13 9.80
C GLY A 42 3.72 16.86 9.14
N GLU A 43 4.05 15.60 8.87
CA GLU A 43 5.30 15.23 8.18
C GLU A 43 5.37 15.80 6.76
N ILE A 44 4.24 15.77 6.05
CA ILE A 44 4.17 16.27 4.69
C ILE A 44 4.29 17.78 4.65
N LEU A 45 3.69 18.49 5.59
CA LEU A 45 3.86 19.94 5.72
C LEU A 45 5.33 20.33 5.94
N VAL A 46 6.03 19.63 6.86
CA VAL A 46 7.45 19.85 7.12
C VAL A 46 8.28 19.58 5.86
N ARG A 47 8.10 18.44 5.21
CA ARG A 47 8.82 18.10 3.96
C ARG A 47 8.55 19.08 2.84
N SER A 48 7.32 19.57 2.73
CA SER A 48 6.95 20.59 1.74
C SER A 48 7.73 21.88 1.95
N ALA A 49 7.86 22.33 3.19
CA ALA A 49 8.65 23.50 3.52
C ALA A 49 10.15 23.27 3.29
N GLU A 50 10.69 22.13 3.70
CA GLU A 50 12.09 21.73 3.45
C GLU A 50 12.43 21.66 1.95
N SER A 51 11.47 21.31 1.10
CA SER A 51 11.61 21.36 -0.36
C SER A 51 11.59 22.77 -0.96
N GLY A 52 11.46 23.80 -0.12
CA GLY A 52 11.47 25.21 -0.50
C GLY A 52 10.10 25.82 -0.78
N ALA A 53 9.01 25.15 -0.40
CA ALA A 53 7.67 25.72 -0.53
C ALA A 53 7.53 26.94 0.38
N LYS A 54 6.93 28.01 -0.16
CA LYS A 54 6.61 29.25 0.57
C LYS A 54 5.11 29.40 0.77
N GLU A 55 4.33 28.65 0.03
CA GLU A 55 2.87 28.64 0.06
C GLU A 55 2.38 27.20 -0.02
N ILE A 56 1.57 26.77 0.93
CA ILE A 56 1.04 25.41 1.02
C ILE A 56 -0.48 25.47 1.11
N PHE A 57 -1.18 24.87 0.17
CA PHE A 57 -2.63 24.72 0.19
C PHE A 57 -2.97 23.31 0.65
N VAL A 58 -3.74 23.18 1.73
CA VAL A 58 -4.25 21.91 2.26
C VAL A 58 -5.71 21.77 1.84
N LEU A 59 -5.99 20.81 0.98
CA LEU A 59 -7.33 20.62 0.39
C LEU A 59 -8.01 19.37 0.95
N GLY A 60 -9.09 19.55 1.69
CA GLY A 60 -9.97 18.47 2.15
C GLY A 60 -9.33 17.46 3.12
N VAL A 61 -8.19 17.76 3.70
CA VAL A 61 -7.57 16.90 4.72
C VAL A 61 -8.19 17.21 6.07
N GLY A 62 -8.68 16.18 6.79
CA GLY A 62 -9.19 16.34 8.16
C GLY A 62 -8.06 16.65 9.13
N LEU A 63 -8.34 17.51 10.11
CA LEU A 63 -7.42 17.98 11.14
C LEU A 63 -7.70 17.36 12.53
N ASP A 64 -8.45 16.29 12.57
CA ASP A 64 -8.96 15.62 13.77
C ASP A 64 -7.99 14.58 14.36
N VAL A 65 -6.91 14.26 13.65
CA VAL A 65 -5.87 13.34 14.13
C VAL A 65 -4.64 14.13 14.56
N GLU A 66 -4.21 13.96 15.80
CA GLU A 66 -3.11 14.72 16.43
C GLU A 66 -3.22 16.24 16.23
N PRO A 67 -4.37 16.86 16.55
CA PRO A 67 -4.63 18.26 16.19
C PRO A 67 -3.62 19.22 16.81
N GLU A 68 -3.20 19.00 18.05
CA GLU A 68 -2.22 19.83 18.78
C GLU A 68 -0.85 19.80 18.09
N LYS A 69 -0.38 18.62 17.71
CA LYS A 69 0.88 18.44 16.99
C LYS A 69 0.85 19.10 15.62
N THR A 70 -0.25 18.93 14.89
CA THR A 70 -0.44 19.55 13.58
C THR A 70 -0.50 21.08 13.69
N ALA A 71 -1.22 21.61 14.67
CA ALA A 71 -1.29 23.05 14.92
C ALA A 71 0.09 23.64 15.26
N ALA A 72 0.88 22.97 16.12
CA ALA A 72 2.23 23.38 16.45
C ALA A 72 3.15 23.41 15.22
N ILE A 73 3.05 22.42 14.34
CA ILE A 73 3.82 22.39 13.09
C ILE A 73 3.44 23.55 12.18
N ILE A 74 2.15 23.82 11.98
CA ILE A 74 1.69 24.93 11.14
C ILE A 74 2.13 26.26 11.71
N ALA A 75 2.03 26.48 13.02
CA ALA A 75 2.50 27.69 13.69
C ALA A 75 4.01 27.89 13.49
N LYS A 76 4.82 26.82 13.57
CA LYS A 76 6.26 26.87 13.30
C LYS A 76 6.55 27.27 11.86
N LEU A 77 5.89 26.64 10.88
CA LEU A 77 6.06 26.94 9.46
C LEU A 77 5.73 28.40 9.15
N ARG A 78 4.71 28.93 9.80
CA ARG A 78 4.32 30.32 9.65
C ARG A 78 5.37 31.28 10.22
N ALA A 79 5.98 30.95 11.37
CA ALA A 79 7.11 31.68 11.91
C ALA A 79 8.31 31.70 10.94
N GLU A 80 8.47 30.67 10.15
CA GLU A 80 9.47 30.53 9.07
C GLU A 80 9.02 31.19 7.74
N LYS A 81 7.93 31.97 7.76
CA LYS A 81 7.33 32.64 6.59
C LYS A 81 6.85 31.70 5.50
N VAL A 82 6.37 30.53 5.86
CA VAL A 82 5.63 29.61 4.99
C VAL A 82 4.15 29.82 5.26
N GLU A 83 3.41 30.22 4.24
CA GLU A 83 1.97 30.41 4.34
C GLU A 83 1.24 29.09 4.16
N VAL A 84 0.30 28.78 5.06
CA VAL A 84 -0.51 27.55 5.00
C VAL A 84 -1.98 27.95 4.94
N THR A 85 -2.63 27.64 3.83
CA THR A 85 -4.06 27.87 3.61
C THR A 85 -4.79 26.51 3.64
N TRP A 86 -5.81 26.41 4.50
CA TRP A 86 -6.64 25.20 4.59
C TRP A 86 -8.02 25.42 3.97
N ILE A 87 -8.41 24.56 3.03
CA ILE A 87 -9.69 24.59 2.34
C ILE A 87 -10.41 23.27 2.54
N SER A 88 -11.63 23.28 3.06
CA SER A 88 -12.41 22.08 3.35
C SER A 88 -13.89 22.26 3.07
N ASP A 89 -14.57 21.16 2.80
CA ASP A 89 -16.02 21.02 2.73
C ASP A 89 -16.68 20.86 4.12
N ARG A 90 -15.86 20.67 5.18
CA ARG A 90 -16.34 20.39 6.54
C ARG A 90 -15.75 21.34 7.55
N LYS A 91 -16.62 21.80 8.47
CA LYS A 91 -16.18 22.55 9.66
C LYS A 91 -15.37 21.66 10.58
N LEU A 92 -14.40 22.24 11.28
CA LEU A 92 -13.74 21.58 12.39
C LEU A 92 -14.76 21.22 13.46
N SER A 93 -14.58 20.06 14.11
CA SER A 93 -15.43 19.67 15.24
C SER A 93 -15.27 20.67 16.40
N SER A 94 -16.29 20.78 17.25
CA SER A 94 -16.27 21.66 18.43
C SER A 94 -15.09 21.36 19.38
N ALA A 95 -14.57 20.15 19.38
CA ALA A 95 -13.40 19.75 20.17
C ALA A 95 -12.08 20.20 19.56
N VAL A 96 -12.00 20.28 18.23
CA VAL A 96 -10.75 20.55 17.48
C VAL A 96 -10.61 22.03 17.10
N ALA A 97 -11.71 22.72 16.82
CA ALA A 97 -11.69 24.12 16.42
C ALA A 97 -10.93 25.05 17.40
N PRO A 98 -11.08 24.95 18.74
CA PRO A 98 -10.36 25.80 19.68
C PRO A 98 -8.84 25.62 19.59
N ILE A 99 -8.35 24.41 19.28
CA ILE A 99 -6.90 24.13 19.19
C ILE A 99 -6.25 24.96 18.09
N PHE A 100 -6.94 25.10 16.96
CA PHE A 100 -6.45 25.89 15.82
C PHE A 100 -6.74 27.39 15.95
N GLN A 101 -7.71 27.78 16.77
CA GLN A 101 -8.09 29.17 17.03
C GLN A 101 -7.34 29.81 18.21
N SER A 102 -6.82 29.02 19.15
CA SER A 102 -6.30 29.50 20.43
C SER A 102 -4.86 30.05 20.40
N HIS A 103 -4.21 30.08 19.24
CA HIS A 103 -2.81 30.54 19.13
C HIS A 103 -2.67 32.06 18.91
N GLY A 104 -3.42 32.88 19.66
CA GLY A 104 -3.34 34.34 19.69
C GLY A 104 -4.02 35.03 18.50
N GLU A 105 -3.78 36.35 18.32
CA GLU A 105 -4.33 37.14 17.20
C GLU A 105 -3.97 36.60 15.81
N ASN A 106 -3.15 35.55 15.75
CA ASN A 106 -2.77 34.80 14.57
C ASN A 106 -3.31 33.39 14.65
N THR A 107 -4.33 33.05 13.86
CA THR A 107 -4.70 31.67 13.58
C THR A 107 -3.46 30.91 13.09
N CYS A 108 -3.31 29.59 13.42
CA CYS A 108 -2.16 28.84 12.94
C CYS A 108 -2.16 28.69 11.41
N PHE A 109 -3.29 28.87 10.75
CA PHE A 109 -3.40 29.00 9.30
C PHE A 109 -3.30 30.47 8.86
N SER A 110 -2.71 30.70 7.68
CA SER A 110 -2.77 32.00 7.01
C SER A 110 -4.23 32.29 6.61
N GLU A 111 -4.95 31.27 6.17
CA GLU A 111 -6.36 31.34 5.81
C GLU A 111 -7.03 29.99 6.01
N MET A 112 -8.28 29.99 6.49
CA MET A 112 -9.13 28.80 6.64
C MET A 112 -10.45 29.06 5.93
N LEU A 113 -10.67 28.36 4.80
CA LEU A 113 -11.84 28.48 3.97
C LEU A 113 -12.72 27.25 4.08
N ILE A 114 -13.98 27.45 4.39
CA ILE A 114 -14.98 26.38 4.51
C ILE A 114 -16.07 26.63 3.48
N GLY A 115 -16.27 25.70 2.54
CA GLY A 115 -17.28 25.81 1.52
C GLY A 115 -18.71 25.77 2.08
N GLU A 116 -19.55 26.64 1.56
CA GLU A 116 -21.00 26.55 1.76
C GLU A 116 -21.56 25.53 0.76
N GLY A 117 -22.35 24.57 1.26
CA GLY A 117 -22.98 23.56 0.40
C GLY A 117 -22.39 22.14 0.48
N GLY A 118 -21.37 21.90 1.31
CA GLY A 118 -20.91 20.55 1.66
C GLY A 118 -20.12 19.84 0.55
N ASP A 119 -19.52 20.58 -0.41
CA ASP A 119 -18.62 19.98 -1.39
C ASP A 119 -17.33 20.80 -1.56
N LEU A 120 -16.23 20.10 -1.70
CA LEU A 120 -14.89 20.69 -1.79
C LEU A 120 -14.67 21.51 -3.06
N LEU A 121 -15.32 21.16 -4.17
CA LEU A 121 -15.22 21.93 -5.43
C LEU A 121 -15.83 23.30 -5.25
N SER A 122 -16.99 23.40 -4.60
CA SER A 122 -17.61 24.67 -4.25
C SER A 122 -16.76 25.50 -3.31
N ALA A 123 -16.10 24.86 -2.32
CA ALA A 123 -15.17 25.55 -1.43
C ALA A 123 -13.97 26.13 -2.20
N ILE A 124 -13.41 25.39 -3.15
CA ILE A 124 -12.30 25.87 -4.00
C ILE A 124 -12.76 27.01 -4.92
N GLN A 125 -13.97 26.92 -5.49
CA GLN A 125 -14.52 27.99 -6.31
C GLN A 125 -14.71 29.28 -5.49
N GLN A 126 -15.23 29.17 -4.27
CA GLN A 126 -15.34 30.31 -3.34
C GLN A 126 -13.97 30.93 -2.99
N ALA A 127 -12.94 30.08 -2.79
CA ALA A 127 -11.58 30.53 -2.56
C ALA A 127 -10.98 31.28 -3.77
N PHE A 128 -11.39 30.93 -4.98
CA PHE A 128 -10.84 31.48 -6.23
C PHE A 128 -11.92 31.97 -7.22
N PRO A 129 -12.83 32.85 -6.80
CA PRO A 129 -14.07 33.18 -7.56
C PRO A 129 -13.83 33.86 -8.90
N ARG A 130 -12.65 34.49 -9.09
CA ARG A 130 -12.28 35.15 -10.35
C ARG A 130 -11.55 34.27 -11.34
N VAL A 131 -11.23 33.04 -10.94
CA VAL A 131 -10.33 32.13 -11.68
C VAL A 131 -11.06 30.85 -12.08
N ILE A 132 -12.01 30.40 -11.28
CA ILE A 132 -12.72 29.13 -11.46
C ILE A 132 -14.16 29.41 -11.81
N SER A 133 -14.60 28.94 -12.99
CA SER A 133 -15.97 29.13 -13.51
C SER A 133 -16.89 27.98 -13.07
N ASP A 134 -18.22 28.22 -13.21
CA ASP A 134 -19.20 27.15 -13.00
C ASP A 134 -19.01 25.98 -13.96
N GLU A 135 -18.58 26.24 -15.20
CA GLU A 135 -18.25 25.20 -16.18
C GLU A 135 -17.08 24.32 -15.72
N ASP A 136 -16.07 24.90 -15.08
CA ASP A 136 -14.96 24.13 -14.52
C ASP A 136 -15.44 23.22 -13.37
N VAL A 137 -16.28 23.75 -12.48
CA VAL A 137 -16.86 22.97 -11.38
C VAL A 137 -17.70 21.81 -11.94
N GLU A 138 -18.56 22.05 -12.91
CA GLU A 138 -19.40 21.01 -13.54
C GLU A 138 -18.54 19.95 -14.25
N PHE A 139 -17.46 20.33 -14.93
CA PHE A 139 -16.54 19.38 -15.56
C PHE A 139 -15.91 18.41 -14.54
N TYR A 140 -15.50 18.91 -13.35
CA TYR A 140 -14.84 18.10 -12.35
C TYR A 140 -15.79 17.43 -11.35
N ARG A 141 -17.06 17.82 -11.29
CA ARG A 141 -18.07 17.29 -10.36
C ARG A 141 -18.25 15.77 -10.42
N PRO A 142 -18.30 15.12 -11.60
CA PRO A 142 -18.40 13.66 -11.67
C PRO A 142 -17.26 12.92 -10.96
N TYR A 143 -16.05 13.48 -11.02
CA TYR A 143 -14.86 12.90 -10.36
C TYR A 143 -14.89 13.09 -8.84
N ALA A 144 -15.57 14.13 -8.35
CA ALA A 144 -15.73 14.40 -6.93
C ALA A 144 -16.84 13.56 -6.28
N GLN A 145 -17.83 13.07 -7.02
CA GLN A 145 -19.03 12.42 -6.48
C GLN A 145 -19.06 10.90 -6.60
N ASP A 146 -17.98 10.23 -6.96
CA ASP A 146 -17.90 8.75 -7.12
C ASP A 146 -18.92 8.16 -8.15
N LYS A 147 -19.52 8.99 -8.99
CA LYS A 147 -20.56 8.59 -9.97
C LYS A 147 -20.01 8.19 -11.33
N VAL A 148 -18.69 8.16 -11.50
CA VAL A 148 -18.05 7.85 -12.79
C VAL A 148 -18.14 6.35 -13.06
N ARG A 149 -19.25 5.92 -13.69
CA ARG A 149 -19.52 4.52 -14.04
C ARG A 149 -19.43 4.22 -15.54
N SER A 150 -19.08 5.19 -16.39
CA SER A 150 -19.13 4.98 -17.83
C SER A 150 -17.77 4.65 -18.45
N ALA A 151 -17.80 3.93 -19.59
CA ALA A 151 -16.66 3.67 -20.48
C ALA A 151 -16.17 4.94 -21.23
N SER A 152 -16.55 6.12 -20.75
CA SER A 152 -16.17 7.43 -21.26
C SER A 152 -14.71 7.77 -20.91
N VAL A 153 -14.22 8.89 -21.42
CA VAL A 153 -12.90 9.47 -21.07
C VAL A 153 -12.73 9.56 -19.55
N GLU A 154 -13.81 9.80 -18.81
CA GLU A 154 -13.87 9.83 -17.35
C GLU A 154 -13.49 8.47 -16.71
N GLY A 155 -13.98 7.36 -17.23
CA GLY A 155 -13.62 6.03 -16.73
C GLY A 155 -12.13 5.70 -16.90
N LYS A 156 -11.48 6.24 -17.95
CA LYS A 156 -10.05 6.07 -18.19
C LYS A 156 -9.22 6.84 -17.14
N TYR A 157 -9.61 8.05 -16.77
CA TYR A 157 -8.97 8.79 -15.67
C TYR A 157 -9.09 8.04 -14.34
N ARG A 158 -10.23 7.44 -14.08
CA ARG A 158 -10.43 6.64 -12.86
C ARG A 158 -9.36 5.55 -12.71
N LYS A 159 -9.10 4.79 -13.77
CA LYS A 159 -8.08 3.73 -13.76
C LYS A 159 -6.67 4.26 -13.48
N LEU A 160 -6.33 5.40 -14.05
CA LEU A 160 -5.05 6.07 -13.80
C LEU A 160 -4.96 6.56 -12.35
N PHE A 161 -6.03 7.11 -11.79
CA PHE A 161 -6.07 7.52 -10.39
C PHE A 161 -5.93 6.33 -9.44
N GLU A 162 -6.65 5.23 -9.68
CA GLU A 162 -6.56 4.02 -8.86
C GLU A 162 -5.12 3.46 -8.87
N ALA A 163 -4.49 3.42 -10.03
CA ALA A 163 -3.10 2.98 -10.16
C ALA A 163 -2.12 3.94 -9.45
N ALA A 164 -2.30 5.24 -9.61
CA ALA A 164 -1.45 6.25 -8.99
C ALA A 164 -1.61 6.29 -7.46
N ASP A 165 -2.84 6.15 -6.95
CA ASP A 165 -3.13 6.04 -5.52
C ASP A 165 -2.52 4.76 -4.93
N TRP A 166 -2.64 3.64 -5.66
CA TRP A 166 -2.00 2.40 -5.26
C TRP A 166 -0.47 2.51 -5.20
N MET A 167 0.17 3.10 -6.22
CA MET A 167 1.61 3.35 -6.22
C MET A 167 2.04 4.21 -5.03
N HIS A 168 1.28 5.27 -4.75
CA HIS A 168 1.55 6.11 -3.60
C HIS A 168 1.45 5.34 -2.27
N LYS A 169 0.36 4.61 -2.04
CA LYS A 169 0.16 3.81 -0.82
C LYS A 169 1.19 2.70 -0.66
N THR A 170 1.61 2.11 -1.78
CA THR A 170 2.51 0.96 -1.80
C THR A 170 3.97 1.37 -1.71
N TYR A 171 4.40 2.36 -2.50
CA TYR A 171 5.80 2.76 -2.65
C TYR A 171 6.12 4.14 -2.08
N ARG A 172 5.12 4.86 -1.53
CA ARG A 172 5.21 6.26 -1.15
C ARG A 172 5.71 7.16 -2.29
N ASP A 173 5.42 6.75 -3.53
CA ASP A 173 5.76 7.48 -4.73
C ASP A 173 4.59 8.39 -5.14
N TYR A 174 4.81 9.68 -5.06
CA TYR A 174 3.84 10.72 -5.42
C TYR A 174 3.89 11.10 -6.90
N GLY A 175 4.93 10.68 -7.64
CA GLY A 175 5.13 11.05 -9.03
C GLY A 175 3.94 10.71 -9.92
N PRO A 176 3.47 9.44 -9.97
CA PRO A 176 2.32 9.02 -10.74
C PRO A 176 1.04 9.80 -10.37
N TYR A 177 0.80 10.01 -9.08
CA TYR A 177 -0.37 10.74 -8.59
C TYR A 177 -0.37 12.20 -9.06
N SER A 178 0.74 12.93 -8.88
CA SER A 178 0.90 14.30 -9.35
C SER A 178 0.73 14.41 -10.87
N ARG A 179 1.20 13.41 -11.63
CA ARG A 179 1.06 13.37 -13.08
C ARG A 179 -0.40 13.20 -13.51
N VAL A 180 -1.15 12.29 -12.89
CA VAL A 180 -2.58 12.11 -13.20
C VAL A 180 -3.37 13.38 -12.90
N ILE A 181 -3.10 14.05 -11.76
CA ILE A 181 -3.73 15.34 -11.43
C ILE A 181 -3.44 16.38 -12.51
N ARG A 182 -2.18 16.50 -12.97
CA ARG A 182 -1.81 17.45 -14.04
C ARG A 182 -2.48 17.14 -15.36
N MET A 183 -2.55 15.85 -15.74
CA MET A 183 -3.26 15.43 -16.96
C MET A 183 -4.75 15.80 -16.91
N LEU A 184 -5.40 15.55 -15.77
CA LEU A 184 -6.80 15.93 -15.58
C LEU A 184 -6.98 17.45 -15.60
N ALA A 185 -6.08 18.20 -14.96
CA ALA A 185 -6.09 19.66 -14.95
C ALA A 185 -5.99 20.26 -16.37
N LYS A 186 -5.19 19.62 -17.24
CA LYS A 186 -5.03 20.00 -18.65
C LYS A 186 -6.09 19.43 -19.58
N ARG A 187 -7.04 18.65 -19.06
CA ARG A 187 -8.01 17.88 -19.86
C ARG A 187 -7.36 17.05 -20.97
N GLN A 188 -6.16 16.49 -20.71
CA GLN A 188 -5.43 15.66 -21.66
C GLN A 188 -6.10 14.30 -21.81
N ASP A 189 -6.01 13.70 -23.01
CA ASP A 189 -6.51 12.34 -23.23
C ASP A 189 -5.72 11.33 -22.36
N PRO A 190 -6.40 10.55 -21.50
CA PRO A 190 -5.75 9.52 -20.65
C PRO A 190 -4.97 8.46 -21.43
N ASP A 191 -5.30 8.22 -22.70
CA ASP A 191 -4.61 7.21 -23.54
C ASP A 191 -3.19 7.65 -23.93
N VAL A 192 -2.87 8.93 -23.82
CA VAL A 192 -1.52 9.51 -24.09
C VAL A 192 -0.65 9.53 -22.83
N CYS A 193 -0.96 8.75 -21.81
CA CYS A 193 -0.17 8.71 -20.59
C CYS A 193 1.25 8.19 -20.84
N GLY A 194 2.23 8.78 -20.12
CA GLY A 194 3.64 8.38 -20.24
C GLY A 194 3.94 6.96 -19.74
N ALA A 195 5.15 6.47 -20.02
CA ALA A 195 5.59 5.12 -19.66
C ALA A 195 5.41 4.80 -18.16
N GLU A 196 5.71 5.76 -17.28
CA GLU A 196 5.54 5.65 -15.82
C GLU A 196 4.09 5.35 -15.39
N LEU A 197 3.10 6.03 -15.99
CA LEU A 197 1.69 5.76 -15.67
C LEU A 197 1.20 4.45 -16.28
N LYS A 198 1.70 4.06 -17.45
CA LYS A 198 1.43 2.74 -18.04
C LYS A 198 1.97 1.62 -17.18
N ASP A 199 3.19 1.78 -16.65
CA ASP A 199 3.77 0.82 -15.72
C ASP A 199 2.96 0.77 -14.42
N ALA A 200 2.59 1.92 -13.84
CA ALA A 200 1.75 1.97 -12.65
C ALA A 200 0.40 1.24 -12.84
N VAL A 201 -0.25 1.41 -14.00
CA VAL A 201 -1.50 0.68 -14.32
C VAL A 201 -1.24 -0.82 -14.42
N CYS A 202 -0.18 -1.23 -15.11
CA CYS A 202 0.18 -2.64 -15.25
C CYS A 202 0.46 -3.30 -13.88
N GLN A 203 1.22 -2.63 -13.03
CA GLN A 203 1.50 -3.08 -11.67
C GLN A 203 0.23 -3.12 -10.80
N TYR A 204 -0.65 -2.11 -10.92
CA TYR A 204 -1.93 -2.08 -10.23
C TYR A 204 -2.84 -3.24 -10.66
N GLU A 205 -2.96 -3.52 -11.96
CA GLU A 205 -3.75 -4.65 -12.47
C GLU A 205 -3.23 -5.99 -11.96
N LYS A 206 -1.91 -6.15 -11.88
CA LYS A 206 -1.26 -7.35 -11.38
C LYS A 206 -1.42 -7.52 -9.86
N TRP A 207 -1.28 -6.44 -9.09
CA TRP A 207 -1.08 -6.50 -7.64
C TRP A 207 -2.05 -5.66 -6.81
N GLY A 208 -2.78 -4.70 -7.41
CA GLY A 208 -3.61 -3.74 -6.68
C GLY A 208 -4.69 -4.37 -5.81
N LYS A 209 -5.21 -5.55 -6.22
CA LYS A 209 -6.18 -6.33 -5.42
C LYS A 209 -5.57 -7.00 -4.17
N ARG A 210 -4.24 -6.92 -3.99
CA ARG A 210 -3.49 -7.60 -2.92
C ARG A 210 -2.94 -6.61 -1.90
N GLN A 211 -3.66 -5.53 -1.63
CA GLN A 211 -3.27 -4.53 -0.64
C GLN A 211 -3.47 -5.03 0.78
N LEU A 212 -2.57 -4.64 1.68
CA LEU A 212 -2.72 -4.81 3.11
C LEU A 212 -3.63 -3.69 3.64
N LEU A 213 -4.94 -3.96 3.68
CA LEU A 213 -5.98 -3.02 4.12
C LEU A 213 -5.98 -2.88 5.63
N GLY A 214 -6.24 -1.67 6.12
CA GLY A 214 -6.40 -1.32 7.53
C GLY A 214 -5.72 0.00 7.91
N VAL A 215 -6.01 0.49 9.10
CA VAL A 215 -5.58 1.80 9.63
C VAL A 215 -4.94 1.71 11.01
N SER A 216 -4.83 0.50 11.58
CA SER A 216 -4.25 0.30 12.91
C SER A 216 -2.76 0.62 12.94
N GLN A 217 -2.28 1.05 14.10
CA GLN A 217 -0.86 1.26 14.34
C GLN A 217 -0.06 -0.02 14.07
N HIS A 218 -0.61 -1.18 14.46
CA HIS A 218 0.02 -2.47 14.19
C HIS A 218 0.29 -2.68 12.69
N LEU A 219 -0.67 -2.37 11.81
CA LEU A 219 -0.45 -2.50 10.37
C LEU A 219 0.55 -1.49 9.83
N ASP A 220 0.66 -0.30 10.43
CA ASP A 220 1.71 0.66 10.04
C ASP A 220 3.10 0.13 10.40
N GLU A 221 3.25 -0.50 11.58
CA GLU A 221 4.50 -1.21 11.96
C GLU A 221 4.82 -2.37 10.99
N VAL A 222 3.81 -3.17 10.64
CA VAL A 222 3.97 -4.26 9.65
C VAL A 222 4.38 -3.71 8.28
N ARG A 223 3.76 -2.63 7.81
CA ARG A 223 4.11 -1.98 6.54
C ARG A 223 5.56 -1.50 6.53
N GLU A 224 6.03 -0.96 7.64
CA GLU A 224 7.42 -0.52 7.75
C GLU A 224 8.40 -1.70 7.71
N ILE A 225 8.11 -2.80 8.43
CA ILE A 225 8.94 -4.02 8.36
C ILE A 225 8.90 -4.60 6.93
N VAL A 226 7.74 -4.62 6.27
CA VAL A 226 7.60 -5.05 4.86
C VAL A 226 8.48 -4.21 3.95
N ARG A 227 8.53 -2.88 4.13
CA ARG A 227 9.38 -1.96 3.37
C ARG A 227 10.86 -2.30 3.57
N LEU A 228 11.31 -2.38 4.83
CA LEU A 228 12.68 -2.72 5.16
C LEU A 228 13.09 -4.09 4.62
N ALA A 229 12.21 -5.09 4.76
CA ALA A 229 12.44 -6.42 4.23
C ALA A 229 12.52 -6.43 2.70
N ALA A 230 11.76 -5.61 2.00
CA ALA A 230 11.82 -5.49 0.55
C ALA A 230 13.07 -4.75 0.08
N ASP A 231 13.50 -3.71 0.79
CA ASP A 231 14.72 -2.96 0.49
C ASP A 231 15.98 -3.83 0.68
N TYR A 232 15.99 -4.70 1.72
CA TYR A 232 17.03 -5.71 1.92
C TYR A 232 16.73 -6.96 1.08
N ASP A 233 16.94 -6.86 -0.22
CA ASP A 233 16.55 -7.86 -1.23
C ASP A 233 17.63 -8.93 -1.48
N ALA A 234 18.22 -9.47 -0.42
CA ALA A 234 19.14 -10.60 -0.50
C ALA A 234 18.37 -11.94 -0.44
N ALA A 235 18.88 -12.98 -1.10
CA ALA A 235 18.27 -14.31 -1.05
C ALA A 235 18.26 -14.90 0.37
N GLU A 236 19.26 -14.55 1.17
CA GLU A 236 19.42 -14.96 2.57
C GLU A 236 18.49 -14.20 3.52
N ALA A 237 17.90 -13.10 3.09
CA ALA A 237 16.93 -12.31 3.86
C ALA A 237 15.58 -13.03 3.98
N ARG A 238 15.60 -14.16 4.68
CA ARG A 238 14.39 -14.94 4.92
C ARG A 238 13.43 -14.18 5.81
N VAL A 239 12.15 -14.26 5.48
CA VAL A 239 11.09 -13.63 6.26
C VAL A 239 10.18 -14.70 6.81
N PHE A 240 9.92 -14.61 8.11
CA PHE A 240 9.04 -15.50 8.84
C PHE A 240 7.80 -14.74 9.32
N ILE A 241 6.63 -15.11 8.82
CA ILE A 241 5.36 -14.45 9.09
C ILE A 241 4.52 -15.35 10.01
N THR A 242 4.15 -14.85 11.17
CA THR A 242 3.30 -15.56 12.13
C THR A 242 1.98 -14.86 12.32
N GLY A 243 0.94 -15.61 12.68
CA GLY A 243 -0.37 -15.04 13.03
C GLY A 243 -1.53 -15.97 12.73
N PRO A 244 -2.71 -15.71 13.29
CA PRO A 244 -3.91 -16.50 13.08
C PRO A 244 -4.26 -16.68 11.60
N SER A 245 -5.06 -17.71 11.29
CA SER A 245 -5.57 -17.90 9.92
C SER A 245 -6.41 -16.69 9.49
N GLY A 246 -6.34 -16.32 8.20
CA GLY A 246 -7.10 -15.20 7.64
C GLY A 246 -6.55 -13.79 7.96
N THR A 247 -5.42 -13.65 8.65
CA THR A 247 -4.85 -12.33 9.00
C THR A 247 -4.15 -11.61 7.84
N GLY A 248 -3.98 -12.27 6.69
CA GLY A 248 -3.33 -11.68 5.50
C GLY A 248 -1.84 -12.00 5.39
N LYS A 249 -1.35 -13.11 5.94
CA LYS A 249 0.06 -13.54 5.87
C LYS A 249 0.56 -13.63 4.41
N GLU A 250 -0.23 -14.22 3.52
CA GLU A 250 0.10 -14.29 2.09
C GLU A 250 0.16 -12.90 1.44
N THR A 251 -0.77 -11.99 1.81
CA THR A 251 -0.75 -10.60 1.34
C THR A 251 0.54 -9.89 1.75
N VAL A 252 1.02 -10.11 2.97
CA VAL A 252 2.31 -9.58 3.44
C VAL A 252 3.46 -10.11 2.60
N ALA A 253 3.51 -11.42 2.33
CA ALA A 253 4.55 -12.02 1.49
C ALA A 253 4.55 -11.46 0.07
N GLN A 254 3.35 -11.28 -0.52
CA GLN A 254 3.18 -10.65 -1.84
C GLN A 254 3.63 -9.19 -1.84
N GLN A 255 3.35 -8.43 -0.77
CA GLN A 255 3.80 -7.04 -0.63
C GLN A 255 5.33 -6.93 -0.55
N ILE A 256 6.01 -7.86 0.13
CA ILE A 256 7.47 -7.91 0.17
C ILE A 256 8.03 -8.18 -1.22
N HIS A 257 7.49 -9.18 -1.93
CA HIS A 257 7.92 -9.53 -3.29
C HIS A 257 7.76 -8.34 -4.26
N MET A 258 6.58 -7.72 -4.27
CA MET A 258 6.26 -6.60 -5.16
C MET A 258 7.18 -5.39 -4.98
N ARG A 259 7.59 -5.12 -3.74
CA ARG A 259 8.45 -3.98 -3.38
C ARG A 259 9.93 -4.27 -3.58
N SER A 260 10.30 -5.53 -3.75
CA SER A 260 11.70 -5.94 -3.96
C SER A 260 12.20 -5.47 -5.33
N LYS A 261 13.29 -4.69 -5.37
CA LYS A 261 13.82 -4.07 -6.59
C LYS A 261 14.20 -5.07 -7.68
N HIS A 262 14.75 -6.22 -7.26
CA HIS A 262 15.26 -7.23 -8.18
C HIS A 262 14.29 -8.38 -8.44
N ARG A 263 13.29 -8.60 -7.54
CA ARG A 263 12.40 -9.76 -7.58
C ARG A 263 10.99 -9.47 -8.03
N SER A 264 10.56 -8.21 -8.01
CA SER A 264 9.18 -7.83 -8.38
C SER A 264 8.78 -8.24 -9.79
N ASN A 265 9.75 -8.37 -10.70
CA ASN A 265 9.55 -8.86 -12.07
C ASN A 265 9.69 -10.38 -12.19
N GLY A 266 10.25 -11.04 -11.18
CA GLY A 266 10.39 -12.49 -11.11
C GLY A 266 9.09 -13.21 -10.72
N PRO A 267 9.13 -14.55 -10.64
CA PRO A 267 7.97 -15.33 -10.21
C PRO A 267 7.72 -15.19 -8.70
N PHE A 268 6.44 -15.11 -8.32
CA PHE A 268 5.97 -15.35 -6.95
C PHE A 268 5.24 -16.68 -6.94
N LEU A 269 5.83 -17.69 -6.31
CA LEU A 269 5.25 -19.02 -6.21
C LEU A 269 4.86 -19.32 -4.77
N SER A 270 3.62 -19.77 -4.57
CA SER A 270 3.07 -20.10 -3.26
C SER A 270 2.86 -21.61 -3.15
N PHE A 271 3.23 -22.17 -1.99
CA PHE A 271 3.03 -23.58 -1.68
C PHE A 271 2.54 -23.74 -0.24
N ASN A 272 1.41 -24.43 -0.08
CA ASN A 272 0.87 -24.76 1.25
C ASN A 272 1.40 -26.12 1.71
N CYS A 273 2.08 -26.13 2.85
CA CYS A 273 2.71 -27.31 3.42
C CYS A 273 1.75 -28.26 4.15
N ALA A 274 0.52 -27.81 4.48
CA ALA A 274 -0.42 -28.57 5.32
C ALA A 274 -1.03 -29.81 4.65
N CYS A 275 -1.11 -29.86 3.33
CA CYS A 275 -1.87 -30.87 2.59
C CYS A 275 -0.98 -31.76 1.71
N THR A 276 0.17 -32.27 2.23
CA THR A 276 1.15 -32.84 1.33
C THR A 276 1.75 -34.13 1.90
N THR A 277 1.70 -35.24 1.15
CA THR A 277 2.52 -36.42 1.47
C THR A 277 4.00 -36.10 1.20
N LYS A 278 4.90 -36.92 1.77
CA LYS A 278 6.35 -36.77 1.58
C LYS A 278 6.72 -36.73 0.10
N GLU A 279 6.27 -37.71 -0.66
CA GLU A 279 6.58 -37.87 -2.08
C GLU A 279 6.10 -36.66 -2.90
N LEU A 280 4.90 -36.18 -2.59
CA LEU A 280 4.34 -35.02 -3.27
C LEU A 280 5.07 -33.74 -2.89
N PHE A 281 5.47 -33.56 -1.61
CA PHE A 281 6.27 -32.43 -1.15
C PHE A 281 7.61 -32.36 -1.87
N GLU A 282 8.38 -33.48 -1.85
CA GLU A 282 9.68 -33.55 -2.51
C GLU A 282 9.57 -33.30 -4.02
N SER A 283 8.64 -33.98 -4.68
CA SER A 283 8.39 -33.80 -6.12
C SER A 283 7.98 -32.37 -6.48
N LYS A 284 7.13 -31.71 -5.67
CA LYS A 284 6.71 -30.32 -5.92
C LYS A 284 7.80 -29.32 -5.68
N LEU A 285 8.55 -29.42 -4.55
CA LEU A 285 9.57 -28.45 -4.21
C LEU A 285 10.83 -28.62 -5.05
N PHE A 286 11.26 -29.88 -5.27
CA PHE A 286 12.56 -30.20 -5.87
C PHE A 286 12.47 -30.70 -7.32
N GLY A 287 11.26 -31.11 -7.75
CA GLY A 287 11.06 -31.74 -9.05
C GLY A 287 11.44 -33.22 -9.06
N HIS A 288 11.21 -33.89 -10.17
CA HIS A 288 11.55 -35.30 -10.35
C HIS A 288 12.07 -35.56 -11.76
N VAL A 289 12.90 -36.56 -11.91
CA VAL A 289 13.34 -37.09 -13.21
C VAL A 289 12.30 -38.12 -13.70
N LYS A 290 12.29 -38.37 -15.01
CA LYS A 290 11.46 -39.43 -15.61
C LYS A 290 11.77 -40.78 -14.96
N GLY A 291 10.73 -41.49 -14.53
CA GLY A 291 10.84 -42.82 -13.91
C GLY A 291 11.14 -42.78 -12.40
N ALA A 292 11.15 -41.64 -11.76
CA ALA A 292 11.43 -41.50 -10.33
C ALA A 292 10.43 -42.22 -9.41
N PHE A 293 9.18 -42.37 -9.84
CA PHE A 293 8.12 -43.11 -9.15
C PHE A 293 7.03 -43.55 -10.16
N THR A 294 6.07 -44.35 -9.73
CA THR A 294 4.97 -44.83 -10.57
C THR A 294 4.13 -43.65 -11.04
N GLY A 295 4.06 -43.40 -12.37
CA GLY A 295 3.39 -42.24 -12.96
C GLY A 295 4.30 -41.04 -13.24
N ALA A 296 5.61 -41.14 -13.02
CA ALA A 296 6.59 -40.13 -13.43
C ALA A 296 6.97 -40.26 -14.92
N ASP A 297 6.03 -40.01 -15.82
CA ASP A 297 6.19 -40.22 -17.26
C ASP A 297 7.17 -39.21 -17.91
N ARG A 298 7.38 -38.07 -17.29
CA ARG A 298 8.26 -36.99 -17.77
C ARG A 298 9.01 -36.35 -16.62
N GLU A 299 10.11 -35.69 -16.91
CA GLU A 299 10.80 -34.83 -15.97
C GLU A 299 9.94 -33.58 -15.65
N THR A 300 9.94 -33.18 -14.36
CA THR A 300 9.19 -32.00 -13.91
C THR A 300 10.10 -31.10 -13.05
N LYS A 301 10.08 -29.80 -13.33
CA LYS A 301 10.76 -28.80 -12.55
C LYS A 301 10.11 -28.62 -11.19
N GLY A 302 10.94 -28.46 -10.15
CA GLY A 302 10.48 -28.12 -8.81
C GLY A 302 10.25 -26.62 -8.62
N LEU A 303 9.57 -26.27 -7.52
CA LEU A 303 9.29 -24.87 -7.18
C LEU A 303 10.55 -24.06 -6.94
N PHE A 304 11.62 -24.64 -6.39
CA PHE A 304 12.90 -23.93 -6.23
C PHE A 304 13.52 -23.54 -7.58
N GLU A 305 13.45 -24.43 -8.57
CA GLU A 305 13.91 -24.11 -9.94
C GLU A 305 12.98 -23.08 -10.62
N ALA A 306 11.69 -23.23 -10.46
CA ALA A 306 10.70 -22.33 -11.05
C ALA A 306 10.64 -20.94 -10.42
N ALA A 307 11.14 -20.79 -9.18
CA ALA A 307 11.20 -19.52 -8.44
C ALA A 307 12.53 -18.77 -8.64
N GLU A 308 13.39 -19.20 -9.57
CA GLU A 308 14.65 -18.53 -9.89
C GLU A 308 14.44 -17.02 -10.10
N ASP A 309 15.30 -16.19 -9.52
CA ASP A 309 15.21 -14.72 -9.48
C ASP A 309 13.89 -14.14 -8.92
N GLY A 310 13.14 -14.97 -8.18
CA GLY A 310 11.84 -14.64 -7.62
C GLY A 310 11.72 -14.91 -6.13
N THR A 311 10.50 -15.22 -5.71
CA THR A 311 10.13 -15.49 -4.33
C THR A 311 9.35 -16.80 -4.24
N LEU A 312 9.77 -17.68 -3.34
CA LEU A 312 9.04 -18.87 -2.93
C LEU A 312 8.39 -18.63 -1.57
N PHE A 313 7.08 -18.63 -1.53
CA PHE A 313 6.28 -18.51 -0.31
C PHE A 313 5.81 -19.88 0.16
N LEU A 314 6.24 -20.28 1.36
CA LEU A 314 5.87 -21.54 2.01
C LEU A 314 4.89 -21.24 3.15
N ASP A 315 3.62 -21.55 2.93
CA ASP A 315 2.57 -21.35 3.93
C ASP A 315 2.39 -22.57 4.80
N GLU A 316 1.93 -22.36 6.02
CA GLU A 316 1.70 -23.36 7.07
C GLU A 316 2.93 -24.27 7.29
N ILE A 317 4.12 -23.66 7.42
CA ILE A 317 5.40 -24.37 7.59
C ILE A 317 5.43 -25.23 8.86
N GLY A 318 4.62 -24.91 9.89
CA GLY A 318 4.48 -25.68 11.11
C GLY A 318 3.85 -27.06 10.93
N GLU A 319 3.18 -27.32 9.82
CA GLU A 319 2.54 -28.61 9.52
C GLU A 319 3.51 -29.64 8.92
N LEU A 320 4.77 -29.27 8.64
CA LEU A 320 5.76 -30.18 8.11
C LEU A 320 6.15 -31.25 9.13
N SER A 321 6.25 -32.51 8.71
CA SER A 321 6.84 -33.59 9.50
C SER A 321 8.34 -33.31 9.74
N LEU A 322 8.91 -33.86 10.81
CA LEU A 322 10.34 -33.71 11.14
C LEU A 322 11.26 -34.15 9.98
N GLU A 323 10.83 -35.13 9.22
CA GLU A 323 11.57 -35.60 8.05
C GLU A 323 11.61 -34.52 6.95
N LEU A 324 10.46 -33.93 6.61
CA LEU A 324 10.35 -32.84 5.61
C LEU A 324 11.09 -31.57 6.06
N GLN A 325 11.09 -31.28 7.37
CA GLN A 325 11.86 -30.20 7.93
C GLN A 325 13.37 -30.40 7.69
N SER A 326 13.87 -31.65 7.75
CA SER A 326 15.28 -31.96 7.48
C SER A 326 15.67 -31.72 6.01
N PHE A 327 14.78 -32.06 5.06
CA PHE A 327 15.01 -31.77 3.65
C PHE A 327 15.04 -30.27 3.38
N LEU A 328 14.08 -29.51 3.93
CA LEU A 328 14.02 -28.08 3.76
C LEU A 328 15.27 -27.39 4.38
N LEU A 329 15.67 -27.83 5.57
CA LEU A 329 16.87 -27.31 6.24
C LEU A 329 18.11 -27.44 5.36
N ARG A 330 18.33 -28.61 4.76
CA ARG A 330 19.48 -28.87 3.88
C ARG A 330 19.50 -27.88 2.73
N VAL A 331 18.38 -27.68 2.05
CA VAL A 331 18.29 -26.73 0.94
C VAL A 331 18.57 -25.28 1.38
N LEU A 332 18.07 -24.91 2.56
CA LEU A 332 18.29 -23.55 3.09
C LEU A 332 19.70 -23.33 3.62
N GLN A 333 20.42 -24.39 4.00
CA GLN A 333 21.81 -24.31 4.48
C GLN A 333 22.82 -24.38 3.34
N ASP A 334 22.70 -25.41 2.51
CA ASP A 334 23.70 -25.74 1.51
C ASP A 334 23.43 -25.00 0.19
N GLY A 335 22.20 -24.50 -0.03
CA GLY A 335 21.79 -23.89 -1.30
C GLY A 335 21.68 -24.91 -2.43
N GLU A 336 21.62 -26.22 -2.10
CA GLU A 336 21.56 -27.31 -3.06
C GLU A 336 20.46 -28.31 -2.71
N TYR A 337 19.88 -28.96 -3.74
CA TYR A 337 18.87 -30.00 -3.59
C TYR A 337 19.05 -31.09 -4.65
N LEU A 338 18.41 -32.23 -4.42
CA LEU A 338 18.33 -33.32 -5.39
C LEU A 338 16.91 -33.43 -5.94
N LYS A 339 16.76 -33.57 -7.27
CA LYS A 339 15.48 -33.98 -7.86
C LYS A 339 15.17 -35.42 -7.44
N VAL A 340 13.90 -35.71 -7.20
CA VAL A 340 13.49 -37.07 -6.86
C VAL A 340 13.90 -38.04 -7.96
N GLY A 341 14.61 -39.10 -7.59
CA GLY A 341 15.18 -40.08 -8.51
C GLY A 341 16.51 -39.70 -9.18
N SER A 342 17.13 -38.56 -8.80
CA SER A 342 18.44 -38.12 -9.30
C SER A 342 19.46 -38.10 -8.17
N SER A 343 20.73 -38.40 -8.52
CA SER A 343 21.90 -38.21 -7.67
C SER A 343 22.64 -36.89 -7.93
N ASP A 344 22.24 -36.13 -8.96
CA ASP A 344 22.93 -34.91 -9.37
C ASP A 344 22.42 -33.69 -8.59
N PRO A 345 23.27 -33.05 -7.75
CA PRO A 345 22.86 -31.89 -6.99
C PRO A 345 22.56 -30.69 -7.90
N GLN A 346 21.44 -30.03 -7.61
CA GLN A 346 21.02 -28.80 -8.26
C GLN A 346 21.21 -27.64 -7.30
N LYS A 347 21.65 -26.48 -7.79
CA LYS A 347 21.82 -25.27 -6.99
C LYS A 347 20.55 -24.43 -6.99
N VAL A 348 20.20 -23.93 -5.83
CA VAL A 348 19.17 -22.87 -5.71
C VAL A 348 19.76 -21.58 -6.23
N LYS A 349 19.15 -21.00 -7.25
CA LYS A 349 19.63 -19.78 -7.89
C LYS A 349 18.74 -18.60 -7.50
N ASN A 350 19.31 -17.75 -6.61
CA ASN A 350 18.75 -16.46 -6.24
C ASN A 350 17.25 -16.48 -5.86
N VAL A 351 16.80 -17.48 -5.10
CA VAL A 351 15.42 -17.61 -4.63
C VAL A 351 15.29 -17.03 -3.24
N ARG A 352 14.40 -16.06 -3.06
CA ARG A 352 14.02 -15.59 -1.73
C ARG A 352 12.95 -16.49 -1.13
N VAL A 353 13.18 -17.00 0.06
CA VAL A 353 12.20 -17.82 0.78
C VAL A 353 11.49 -16.97 1.83
N ILE A 354 10.16 -16.94 1.75
CA ILE A 354 9.27 -16.36 2.77
C ILE A 354 8.42 -17.49 3.33
N THR A 355 8.33 -17.61 4.65
CA THR A 355 7.57 -18.66 5.31
C THR A 355 6.47 -18.08 6.19
N ALA A 356 5.35 -18.79 6.30
CA ALA A 356 4.26 -18.39 7.17
C ALA A 356 3.69 -19.58 7.97
N THR A 357 3.12 -19.29 9.14
CA THR A 357 2.40 -20.27 9.95
C THR A 357 1.45 -19.61 10.95
N ASN A 358 0.40 -20.33 11.31
CA ASN A 358 -0.46 -20.00 12.45
C ASN A 358 0.02 -20.68 13.75
N CYS A 359 0.99 -21.61 13.68
CA CYS A 359 1.52 -22.36 14.81
C CYS A 359 2.57 -21.56 15.59
N ASN A 360 2.66 -21.81 16.89
CA ASN A 360 3.75 -21.30 17.71
C ASN A 360 4.98 -22.23 17.58
N LEU A 361 5.88 -21.93 16.62
CA LEU A 361 7.06 -22.76 16.37
C LEU A 361 8.00 -22.84 17.57
N ALA A 362 8.14 -21.77 18.37
CA ALA A 362 8.98 -21.80 19.57
C ALA A 362 8.46 -22.80 20.62
N LYS A 363 7.12 -22.97 20.73
CA LYS A 363 6.52 -24.01 21.53
C LYS A 363 6.77 -25.41 20.93
N MET A 364 6.60 -25.54 19.61
CA MET A 364 6.83 -26.81 18.90
C MET A 364 8.27 -27.28 18.99
N VAL A 365 9.25 -26.37 19.01
CA VAL A 365 10.67 -26.70 19.24
C VAL A 365 10.83 -27.33 20.62
N ARG A 366 10.27 -26.73 21.68
CA ARG A 366 10.31 -27.29 23.05
C ARG A 366 9.62 -28.66 23.17
N GLU A 367 8.61 -28.89 22.34
CA GLU A 367 7.88 -30.18 22.28
C GLU A 367 8.53 -31.19 21.31
N HIS A 368 9.69 -30.89 20.74
CA HIS A 368 10.38 -31.70 19.72
C HIS A 368 9.56 -32.02 18.48
N LYS A 369 8.56 -31.18 18.15
CA LYS A 369 7.73 -31.27 16.95
C LYS A 369 8.27 -30.44 15.79
N PHE A 370 9.16 -29.51 16.08
CA PHE A 370 9.85 -28.68 15.10
C PHE A 370 11.33 -28.60 15.44
N ARG A 371 12.18 -28.66 14.42
CA ARG A 371 13.63 -28.63 14.60
C ARG A 371 14.09 -27.22 14.95
N GLU A 372 14.93 -27.12 15.97
CA GLU A 372 15.50 -25.86 16.43
C GLU A 372 16.40 -25.20 15.37
N ASP A 373 17.23 -26.03 14.68
CA ASP A 373 18.11 -25.54 13.61
C ASP A 373 17.35 -24.93 12.44
N LEU A 374 16.25 -25.55 12.02
CA LEU A 374 15.37 -24.99 10.98
C LEU A 374 14.68 -23.70 11.48
N TYR A 375 14.18 -23.68 12.71
CA TYR A 375 13.55 -22.50 13.29
C TYR A 375 14.49 -21.28 13.24
N HIS A 376 15.73 -21.42 13.69
CA HIS A 376 16.72 -20.34 13.64
C HIS A 376 17.07 -19.93 12.21
N ARG A 377 17.06 -20.85 11.27
CA ARG A 377 17.34 -20.58 9.87
C ARG A 377 16.22 -19.82 9.17
N LEU A 378 14.97 -20.02 9.57
CA LEU A 378 13.79 -19.31 9.02
C LEU A 378 13.59 -17.94 9.67
N ASN A 379 13.86 -17.82 10.98
CA ASN A 379 13.52 -16.63 11.78
C ASN A 379 14.62 -15.55 11.71
N VAL A 380 14.86 -15.02 10.50
CA VAL A 380 15.80 -13.90 10.27
C VAL A 380 15.10 -12.55 10.39
N VAL A 381 14.00 -12.37 9.66
CA VAL A 381 13.12 -11.21 9.78
C VAL A 381 11.74 -11.70 10.20
N GLN A 382 11.29 -11.35 11.39
CA GLN A 382 10.00 -11.79 11.90
C GLN A 382 8.93 -10.72 11.70
N ILE A 383 7.78 -11.14 11.17
CA ILE A 383 6.56 -10.34 11.09
C ILE A 383 5.45 -11.08 11.82
N GLN A 384 4.89 -10.47 12.85
CA GLN A 384 3.75 -11.02 13.56
C GLN A 384 2.48 -10.32 13.14
N MET A 385 1.51 -11.06 12.63
CA MET A 385 0.17 -10.55 12.26
C MET A 385 -0.81 -10.78 13.40
N LYS A 386 -1.42 -9.70 13.91
CA LYS A 386 -2.48 -9.78 14.91
C LYS A 386 -3.82 -10.16 14.27
N GLY A 387 -4.67 -10.83 15.04
CA GLY A 387 -6.06 -11.09 14.65
C GLY A 387 -6.90 -9.81 14.60
N LEU A 388 -8.04 -9.82 13.89
CA LEU A 388 -8.93 -8.65 13.80
C LEU A 388 -9.50 -8.24 15.17
N ARG A 389 -9.65 -9.17 16.09
CA ARG A 389 -10.08 -8.85 17.48
C ARG A 389 -9.10 -7.94 18.24
N GLU A 390 -7.82 -7.95 17.86
CA GLU A 390 -6.75 -7.13 18.46
C GLU A 390 -6.52 -5.82 17.69
N ARG A 391 -7.27 -5.60 16.60
CA ARG A 391 -7.22 -4.41 15.73
C ARG A 391 -8.60 -4.12 15.13
N PRO A 392 -9.62 -3.88 15.99
CA PRO A 392 -11.00 -3.69 15.54
C PRO A 392 -11.17 -2.49 14.61
N GLU A 393 -10.33 -1.46 14.73
CA GLU A 393 -10.31 -0.28 13.87
C GLU A 393 -10.03 -0.59 12.40
N ASP A 394 -9.49 -1.77 12.09
CA ASP A 394 -9.24 -2.19 10.71
C ASP A 394 -10.50 -2.81 10.05
N ILE A 395 -11.47 -3.27 10.85
CA ILE A 395 -12.64 -4.01 10.34
C ILE A 395 -13.43 -3.19 9.31
N PRO A 396 -13.84 -1.93 9.57
CA PRO A 396 -14.60 -1.15 8.61
C PRO A 396 -13.83 -0.91 7.30
N VAL A 397 -12.53 -0.66 7.40
CA VAL A 397 -11.67 -0.39 6.24
C VAL A 397 -11.47 -1.65 5.39
N ILE A 398 -11.29 -2.80 6.04
CA ILE A 398 -11.15 -4.09 5.34
C ILE A 398 -12.48 -4.46 4.66
N ALA A 399 -13.60 -4.31 5.36
CA ALA A 399 -14.92 -4.60 4.81
C ALA A 399 -15.23 -3.71 3.61
N ASP A 400 -14.99 -2.40 3.71
CA ASP A 400 -15.17 -1.46 2.60
C ASP A 400 -14.27 -1.80 1.42
N GLY A 401 -12.99 -2.09 1.66
CA GLY A 401 -12.06 -2.46 0.60
C GLY A 401 -12.39 -3.79 -0.08
N LEU A 402 -12.92 -4.78 0.65
CA LEU A 402 -13.41 -6.04 0.07
C LEU A 402 -14.69 -5.81 -0.72
N TRP A 403 -15.64 -5.05 -0.18
CA TRP A 403 -16.87 -4.68 -0.85
C TRP A 403 -16.59 -3.93 -2.15
N TYR A 404 -15.68 -2.95 -2.10
CA TYR A 404 -15.28 -2.19 -3.29
C TYR A 404 -14.68 -3.07 -4.39
N ARG A 405 -13.88 -4.08 -4.03
CA ARG A 405 -13.29 -5.02 -5.01
C ARG A 405 -14.33 -5.79 -5.80
N GLU A 406 -15.45 -6.13 -5.17
CA GLU A 406 -16.52 -6.93 -5.78
C GLU A 406 -17.55 -6.06 -6.50
N THR A 407 -17.90 -4.91 -5.93
CA THR A 407 -19.03 -4.11 -6.38
C THR A 407 -18.62 -2.82 -7.08
N HIS A 408 -17.35 -2.40 -6.95
CA HIS A 408 -16.84 -1.09 -7.36
C HIS A 408 -17.59 0.10 -6.72
N THR A 409 -18.21 -0.12 -5.56
CA THR A 409 -18.88 0.89 -4.75
C THR A 409 -18.40 0.80 -3.30
N HIS A 410 -18.34 1.91 -2.59
CA HIS A 410 -18.04 1.92 -1.17
C HIS A 410 -19.27 1.59 -0.32
N LEU A 411 -19.03 1.10 0.88
CA LEU A 411 -20.09 0.91 1.88
C LEU A 411 -20.72 2.27 2.25
N THR A 412 -22.04 2.29 2.42
CA THR A 412 -22.74 3.50 2.92
C THR A 412 -22.34 3.78 4.37
N ALA A 413 -22.55 5.03 4.82
CA ALA A 413 -22.26 5.41 6.20
C ALA A 413 -23.04 4.57 7.23
N GLU A 414 -24.27 4.15 6.91
CA GLU A 414 -25.08 3.25 7.74
C GLU A 414 -24.48 1.84 7.81
N GLN A 415 -24.03 1.30 6.68
CA GLN A 415 -23.37 -0.01 6.61
C GLN A 415 -22.03 0.00 7.36
N GLN A 416 -21.23 1.07 7.23
CA GLN A 416 -19.99 1.21 7.97
C GLN A 416 -20.22 1.27 9.49
N LYS A 417 -21.23 2.03 9.92
CA LYS A 417 -21.60 2.13 11.33
C LYS A 417 -22.09 0.82 11.93
N ALA A 418 -22.69 -0.06 11.12
CA ALA A 418 -23.14 -1.39 11.58
C ALA A 418 -21.96 -2.38 11.78
N LEU A 419 -20.75 -2.03 11.34
CA LEU A 419 -19.52 -2.83 11.51
C LEU A 419 -18.67 -2.38 12.70
N GLU A 420 -18.94 -1.21 13.27
CA GLU A 420 -18.35 -0.70 14.51
C GLU A 420 -19.01 -1.35 15.75
#